data_2cc74a3092fca4e6901c4e91a70763ad
#
_entry.id   2cc74a3092fca4e6901c4e91a70763ad
#
_cell.length_a   1.000
_cell.length_b   1.000
_cell.length_c   1.000
_cell.angle_alpha   90.00
_cell.angle_beta   90.00
_cell.angle_gamma   90.00
#
_symmetry.space_group_name_H-M   'P 1'
#
loop_
_entity.id
_entity.type
_entity.pdbx_description
1 polymer ?
#
loop_
_entity_poly.entity_id
_entity_poly.type
_entity_poly.pdbx_seq_one_letter_code
_entity_poly.pdbx_strand_id
1 'polypeptide(L)'
;MLSTKNTILKKYDGLFKDTFERLYKTEFKEQMDQKGLKYEHRLIDDLVAQVIKSDGGIVWACKNYDGDVQSDIVAQGFGSLGLMTSVCVNSDNVMEAEAAHGTVTRHYRVWQKGGSTSTNPIASIFAWTRGL
;
A
#
# COMPACT_ATOMS: atom_id res chain seq x y z
N MET A 1 8.07 7.61 -4.81
CA MET A 1 8.91 7.62 -3.59
C MET A 1 9.13 6.19 -3.11
N LEU A 2 10.28 5.89 -2.54
CA LEU A 2 10.64 4.59 -1.95
C LEU A 2 10.89 4.77 -0.46
N SER A 3 10.41 3.86 0.37
CA SER A 3 10.78 3.83 1.78
C SER A 3 11.45 2.53 2.20
N THR A 4 12.38 2.65 3.12
CA THR A 4 13.04 1.52 3.78
C THR A 4 13.43 1.90 5.21
N LYS A 5 13.85 0.92 6.01
CA LYS A 5 14.55 1.16 7.27
C LYS A 5 15.99 0.62 7.20
N ASN A 6 16.69 0.93 6.13
CA ASN A 6 18.06 0.44 5.87
C ASN A 6 19.10 0.85 6.92
N THR A 7 18.81 1.84 7.75
CA THR A 7 19.64 2.22 8.91
C THR A 7 19.66 1.13 9.99
N ILE A 8 18.61 0.34 10.08
CA ILE A 8 18.45 -0.77 11.03
C ILE A 8 18.54 -2.11 10.30
N LEU A 9 17.72 -2.31 9.27
CA LEU A 9 17.65 -3.54 8.47
C LEU A 9 18.64 -3.48 7.29
N LYS A 10 19.92 -3.30 7.61
CA LYS A 10 20.98 -2.92 6.66
C LYS A 10 21.06 -3.82 5.44
N LYS A 11 20.98 -5.15 5.62
CA LYS A 11 21.17 -6.11 4.53
C LYS A 11 20.02 -6.10 3.53
N TYR A 12 18.82 -6.34 3.99
CA TYR A 12 17.67 -6.54 3.10
C TYR A 12 17.03 -5.24 2.61
N ASP A 13 16.93 -4.26 3.48
CA ASP A 13 16.45 -2.93 3.10
C ASP A 13 17.50 -2.17 2.29
N GLY A 14 18.78 -2.40 2.56
CA GLY A 14 19.88 -1.92 1.73
C GLY A 14 19.80 -2.49 0.31
N LEU A 15 19.63 -3.81 0.16
CA LEU A 15 19.45 -4.45 -1.14
C LEU A 15 18.25 -3.89 -1.90
N PHE A 16 17.12 -3.72 -1.22
CA PHE A 16 15.90 -3.17 -1.82
C PHE A 16 16.13 -1.73 -2.30
N LYS A 17 16.67 -0.87 -1.46
CA LYS A 17 17.04 0.52 -1.79
C LYS A 17 17.99 0.57 -2.99
N ASP A 18 19.09 -0.17 -2.93
CA ASP A 18 20.15 -0.13 -3.96
C ASP A 18 19.65 -0.66 -5.30
N THR A 19 18.76 -1.65 -5.28
CA THR A 19 18.10 -2.17 -6.50
C THR A 19 17.24 -1.10 -7.16
N PHE A 20 16.38 -0.43 -6.40
CA PHE A 20 15.55 0.67 -6.92
C PHE A 20 16.39 1.84 -7.43
N GLU A 21 17.43 2.23 -6.70
CA GLU A 21 18.31 3.32 -7.09
C GLU A 21 19.08 2.99 -8.39
N ARG A 22 19.55 1.75 -8.51
CA ARG A 22 20.21 1.28 -9.73
C ARG A 22 19.26 1.33 -10.92
N LEU A 23 18.08 0.72 -10.81
CA LEU A 23 17.08 0.71 -11.90
C LEU A 23 16.67 2.13 -12.29
N TYR A 24 16.42 2.99 -11.31
CA TYR A 24 16.14 4.39 -11.60
C TYR A 24 17.25 5.03 -12.44
N LYS A 25 18.51 4.90 -12.01
CA LYS A 25 19.66 5.54 -12.71
C LYS A 25 19.93 4.97 -14.09
N THR A 26 19.75 3.66 -14.28
CA THR A 26 20.14 2.98 -15.51
C THR A 26 19.02 2.88 -16.56
N GLU A 27 17.77 2.88 -16.13
CA GLU A 27 16.65 2.55 -17.01
C GLU A 27 15.56 3.61 -17.05
N PHE A 28 15.23 4.22 -15.90
CA PHE A 28 14.01 5.03 -15.80
C PHE A 28 14.24 6.53 -15.65
N LYS A 29 15.48 6.97 -15.36
CA LYS A 29 15.76 8.37 -15.04
C LYS A 29 15.31 9.32 -16.16
N GLU A 30 15.68 9.03 -17.39
CA GLU A 30 15.36 9.89 -18.53
C GLU A 30 13.85 9.99 -18.77
N GLN A 31 13.15 8.86 -18.71
CA GLN A 31 11.70 8.81 -18.88
C GLN A 31 10.97 9.55 -17.76
N MET A 32 11.45 9.43 -16.52
CA MET A 32 10.87 10.13 -15.37
C MET A 32 11.11 11.63 -15.45
N ASP A 33 12.32 12.04 -15.81
CA ASP A 33 12.68 13.46 -15.98
C ASP A 33 11.82 14.12 -17.08
N GLN A 34 11.60 13.45 -18.22
CA GLN A 34 10.73 13.93 -19.30
C GLN A 34 9.27 14.12 -18.86
N LYS A 35 8.81 13.32 -17.90
CA LYS A 35 7.45 13.41 -17.34
C LYS A 35 7.36 14.31 -16.11
N GLY A 36 8.45 14.96 -15.71
CA GLY A 36 8.50 15.76 -14.48
C GLY A 36 8.34 14.96 -13.19
N LEU A 37 8.57 13.64 -13.25
CA LEU A 37 8.46 12.75 -12.09
C LEU A 37 9.77 12.72 -11.30
N LYS A 38 9.65 12.65 -9.98
CA LYS A 38 10.80 12.60 -9.08
C LYS A 38 10.89 11.25 -8.39
N TYR A 39 12.08 10.67 -8.42
CA TYR A 39 12.43 9.54 -7.55
C TYR A 39 13.07 10.05 -6.27
N GLU A 40 12.62 9.56 -5.15
CA GLU A 40 13.17 9.89 -3.83
C GLU A 40 13.10 8.68 -2.91
N HIS A 41 14.19 8.43 -2.18
CA HIS A 41 14.24 7.45 -1.11
C HIS A 41 14.26 8.15 0.25
N ARG A 42 13.43 7.66 1.17
CA ARG A 42 13.40 8.13 2.56
C ARG A 42 13.29 6.96 3.53
N LEU A 43 13.66 7.20 4.77
CA LEU A 43 13.35 6.25 5.84
C LEU A 43 11.84 6.20 6.07
N ILE A 44 11.32 5.02 6.38
CA ILE A 44 9.88 4.79 6.51
C ILE A 44 9.21 5.74 7.51
N ASP A 45 9.84 5.97 8.65
CA ASP A 45 9.35 6.87 9.69
C ASP A 45 9.28 8.33 9.24
N ASP A 46 10.25 8.79 8.48
CA ASP A 46 10.24 10.12 7.89
C ASP A 46 9.17 10.25 6.79
N LEU A 47 9.08 9.26 5.91
CA LEU A 47 8.11 9.31 4.81
C LEU A 47 6.66 9.26 5.31
N VAL A 48 6.36 8.48 6.34
CA VAL A 48 5.05 8.48 7.01
C VAL A 48 4.67 9.88 7.47
N ALA A 49 5.59 10.56 8.14
CA ALA A 49 5.35 11.91 8.64
C ALA A 49 5.13 12.95 7.51
N GLN A 50 5.77 12.74 6.36
CA GLN A 50 5.61 13.63 5.21
C GLN A 50 4.32 13.37 4.44
N VAL A 51 3.99 12.11 4.20
CA VAL A 51 2.79 11.72 3.43
C VAL A 51 1.52 12.24 4.10
N ILE A 52 1.42 12.16 5.41
CA ILE A 52 0.27 12.68 6.18
C ILE A 52 0.06 14.19 5.95
N LYS A 53 1.13 14.92 5.65
CA LYS A 53 1.11 16.39 5.45
C LYS A 53 1.10 16.79 3.97
N SER A 54 1.16 15.82 3.05
CA SER A 54 1.23 16.09 1.61
C SER A 54 -0.14 16.25 0.98
N ASP A 55 -0.17 16.97 -0.12
CA ASP A 55 -1.38 17.10 -0.97
C ASP A 55 -1.63 15.83 -1.81
N GLY A 56 -0.82 14.79 -1.66
CA GLY A 56 -0.93 13.56 -2.42
C GLY A 56 -0.15 13.57 -3.74
N GLY A 57 -0.64 12.83 -4.74
CA GLY A 57 0.06 12.66 -6.02
C GLY A 57 1.34 11.82 -5.93
N ILE A 58 1.40 10.91 -4.96
CA ILE A 58 2.56 10.09 -4.63
C ILE A 58 2.28 8.63 -4.97
N VAL A 59 3.20 8.01 -5.70
CA VAL A 59 3.33 6.55 -5.75
C VAL A 59 4.39 6.14 -4.74
N TRP A 60 4.00 5.32 -3.77
CA TRP A 60 4.86 4.92 -2.66
C TRP A 60 5.19 3.44 -2.74
N ALA A 61 6.45 3.13 -3.02
CA ALA A 61 6.98 1.77 -3.02
C ALA A 61 7.43 1.37 -1.60
N CYS A 62 6.83 0.33 -1.08
CA CYS A 62 7.13 -0.24 0.22
C CYS A 62 7.52 -1.71 0.11
N LYS A 63 8.30 -2.21 1.06
CA LYS A 63 8.38 -3.65 1.29
C LYS A 63 7.07 -4.16 1.86
N ASN A 64 6.82 -5.47 1.72
CA ASN A 64 5.55 -6.12 2.06
C ASN A 64 5.01 -5.70 3.42
N TYR A 65 5.75 -5.92 4.50
CA TYR A 65 5.29 -5.59 5.87
C TYR A 65 5.07 -4.09 6.07
N ASP A 66 5.99 -3.26 5.58
CA ASP A 66 5.87 -1.80 5.70
C ASP A 66 4.62 -1.29 4.97
N GLY A 67 4.36 -1.80 3.77
CA GLY A 67 3.18 -1.47 2.98
C GLY A 67 1.88 -1.96 3.60
N ASP A 68 1.88 -3.19 4.14
CA ASP A 68 0.75 -3.80 4.82
C ASP A 68 0.29 -2.92 6.00
N VAL A 69 1.22 -2.61 6.91
CA VAL A 69 0.91 -1.77 8.08
C VAL A 69 0.54 -0.33 7.68
N GLN A 70 1.28 0.25 6.74
CA GLN A 70 1.07 1.64 6.32
C GLN A 70 -0.27 1.82 5.61
N SER A 71 -0.68 0.90 4.75
CA SER A 71 -1.97 0.98 4.06
C SER A 71 -3.14 0.91 5.03
N ASP A 72 -3.05 0.09 6.05
CA ASP A 72 -4.05 0.00 7.11
C ASP A 72 -4.17 1.30 7.91
N ILE A 73 -3.04 1.91 8.28
CA ILE A 73 -3.02 3.19 8.99
C ILE A 73 -3.68 4.29 8.14
N VAL A 74 -3.36 4.36 6.86
CA VAL A 74 -3.95 5.34 5.94
C VAL A 74 -5.46 5.10 5.79
N ALA A 75 -5.88 3.84 5.59
CA ALA A 75 -7.29 3.51 5.48
C ALA A 75 -8.09 3.88 6.72
N GLN A 76 -7.55 3.65 7.91
CA GLN A 76 -8.17 4.06 9.17
C GLN A 76 -8.21 5.58 9.34
N GLY A 77 -7.19 6.28 8.87
CA GLY A 77 -7.15 7.75 8.90
C GLY A 77 -8.23 8.41 8.04
N PHE A 78 -8.62 7.77 6.93
CA PHE A 78 -9.67 8.26 6.01
C PHE A 78 -11.06 7.65 6.25
N GLY A 79 -11.20 6.77 7.22
CA GLY A 79 -12.49 6.20 7.58
C GLY A 79 -12.40 4.80 8.15
N SER A 80 -12.18 3.78 7.31
CA SER A 80 -12.22 2.38 7.75
C SER A 80 -11.53 1.47 6.76
N LEU A 81 -10.96 0.37 7.24
CA LEU A 81 -10.49 -0.76 6.40
C LEU A 81 -11.58 -1.29 5.46
N GLY A 82 -12.85 -1.19 5.86
CA GLY A 82 -14.00 -1.57 5.02
C GLY A 82 -14.16 -0.74 3.75
N LEU A 83 -13.39 0.33 3.56
CA LEU A 83 -13.34 1.14 2.33
C LEU A 83 -12.16 0.78 1.42
N MET A 84 -11.24 -0.07 1.89
CA MET A 84 -9.99 -0.36 1.19
C MET A 84 -10.12 -1.60 0.30
N THR A 85 -9.63 -1.47 -0.93
CA THR A 85 -9.50 -2.56 -1.89
C THR A 85 -8.05 -2.74 -2.26
N SER A 86 -7.57 -3.97 -2.24
CA SER A 86 -6.24 -4.36 -2.70
C SER A 86 -6.29 -4.83 -4.15
N VAL A 87 -5.22 -4.58 -4.88
CA VAL A 87 -5.05 -5.06 -6.26
C VAL A 87 -3.64 -5.62 -6.42
N CYS A 88 -3.55 -6.89 -6.80
CA CYS A 88 -2.32 -7.53 -7.21
C CYS A 88 -2.23 -7.55 -8.74
N VAL A 89 -1.07 -7.22 -9.29
CA VAL A 89 -0.84 -7.19 -10.73
C VAL A 89 0.43 -7.97 -11.05
N ASN A 90 0.37 -8.87 -12.02
CA ASN A 90 1.54 -9.59 -12.51
C ASN A 90 2.20 -8.89 -13.72
N SER A 91 3.30 -9.47 -14.22
CA SER A 91 4.03 -8.95 -15.40
C SER A 91 3.21 -8.91 -16.70
N ASP A 92 2.17 -9.73 -16.80
CA ASP A 92 1.30 -9.83 -17.98
C ASP A 92 0.07 -8.93 -17.87
N ASN A 93 0.03 -8.04 -16.86
CA ASN A 93 -1.08 -7.16 -16.54
C ASN A 93 -2.38 -7.89 -16.15
N VAL A 94 -2.28 -9.14 -15.72
CA VAL A 94 -3.41 -9.81 -15.09
C VAL A 94 -3.59 -9.25 -13.69
N MET A 95 -4.81 -8.86 -13.36
CA MET A 95 -5.14 -8.26 -12.08
C MET A 95 -6.00 -9.19 -11.23
N GLU A 96 -5.72 -9.21 -9.95
CA GLU A 96 -6.58 -9.74 -8.91
C GLU A 96 -6.99 -8.59 -7.99
N ALA A 97 -8.28 -8.42 -7.78
CA ALA A 97 -8.80 -7.39 -6.86
C ALA A 97 -9.57 -8.05 -5.73
N GLU A 98 -9.30 -7.62 -4.51
CA GLU A 98 -9.92 -8.16 -3.30
C GLU A 98 -10.27 -7.05 -2.30
N ALA A 99 -11.16 -7.36 -1.36
CA ALA A 99 -11.32 -6.54 -0.17
C ALA A 99 -10.07 -6.70 0.71
N ALA A 100 -9.42 -5.60 1.05
CA ALA A 100 -8.14 -5.62 1.76
C ALA A 100 -8.26 -5.93 3.26
N HIS A 101 -9.40 -6.38 3.73
CA HIS A 101 -9.63 -6.79 5.12
C HIS A 101 -9.93 -8.29 5.21
N GLY A 102 -9.61 -8.89 6.36
CA GLY A 102 -9.92 -10.29 6.64
C GLY A 102 -11.38 -10.53 7.06
N THR A 103 -11.64 -11.78 7.43
CA THR A 103 -12.94 -12.22 7.97
C THR A 103 -13.15 -11.66 9.36
N VAL A 104 -13.96 -10.71 9.58
CA VAL A 104 -14.21 -10.05 10.86
C VAL A 104 -14.70 -11.07 11.93
N THR A 105 -13.78 -11.83 12.51
CA THR A 105 -14.05 -12.90 13.48
C THR A 105 -14.85 -12.41 14.71
N ARG A 106 -14.70 -11.13 15.07
CA ARG A 106 -15.49 -10.52 16.12
C ARG A 106 -17.00 -10.54 15.79
N HIS A 107 -17.38 -10.22 14.56
CA HIS A 107 -18.77 -10.23 14.11
C HIS A 107 -19.34 -11.65 14.15
N TYR A 108 -18.57 -12.63 13.70
CA TYR A 108 -18.97 -14.04 13.78
C TYR A 108 -19.24 -14.49 15.24
N ARG A 109 -18.38 -14.11 16.18
CA ARG A 109 -18.58 -14.42 17.61
C ARG A 109 -19.81 -13.74 18.22
N VAL A 110 -20.14 -12.53 17.78
CA VAL A 110 -21.37 -11.85 18.20
C VAL A 110 -22.59 -12.61 17.67
N TRP A 111 -22.56 -12.99 16.38
CA TRP A 111 -23.63 -13.79 15.77
C TRP A 111 -23.82 -15.14 16.46
N GLN A 112 -22.75 -15.87 16.75
CA GLN A 112 -22.81 -17.13 17.48
C GLN A 112 -23.52 -17.01 18.88
N LYS A 113 -23.45 -15.84 19.47
CA LYS A 113 -24.12 -15.55 20.76
C LYS A 113 -25.56 -15.03 20.59
N GLY A 114 -26.11 -15.11 19.39
CA GLY A 114 -27.45 -14.63 19.07
C GLY A 114 -27.57 -13.11 18.89
N GLY A 115 -26.44 -12.40 18.78
CA GLY A 115 -26.41 -10.97 18.52
C GLY A 115 -26.52 -10.64 17.03
N SER A 116 -26.82 -9.39 16.72
CA SER A 116 -26.87 -8.85 15.37
C SER A 116 -25.59 -8.10 15.03
N THR A 117 -25.12 -8.22 13.78
CA THR A 117 -23.97 -7.49 13.27
C THR A 117 -24.28 -6.95 11.88
N SER A 118 -23.56 -5.89 11.48
CA SER A 118 -23.60 -5.36 10.13
C SER A 118 -22.23 -5.45 9.48
N THR A 119 -22.19 -5.62 8.17
CA THR A 119 -20.98 -5.58 7.35
C THR A 119 -21.00 -4.37 6.44
N ASN A 120 -19.81 -3.82 6.14
CA ASN A 120 -19.67 -2.79 5.14
C ASN A 120 -19.27 -3.45 3.80
N PRO A 121 -20.12 -3.43 2.77
CA PRO A 121 -19.83 -4.10 1.50
C PRO A 121 -18.97 -3.26 0.55
N ILE A 122 -18.58 -2.04 0.91
CA ILE A 122 -17.96 -1.07 -0.02
C ILE A 122 -16.65 -1.61 -0.59
N ALA A 123 -15.78 -2.21 0.24
CA ALA A 123 -14.52 -2.76 -0.26
C ALA A 123 -14.76 -3.89 -1.28
N SER A 124 -15.75 -4.75 -1.06
CA SER A 124 -16.13 -5.81 -1.99
C SER A 124 -16.73 -5.23 -3.29
N ILE A 125 -17.55 -4.20 -3.20
CA ILE A 125 -18.10 -3.50 -4.39
C ILE A 125 -16.96 -2.90 -5.20
N PHE A 126 -15.99 -2.26 -4.58
CA PHE A 126 -14.83 -1.70 -5.26
C PHE A 126 -13.93 -2.78 -5.87
N ALA A 127 -13.77 -3.94 -5.23
CA ALA A 127 -13.06 -5.08 -5.83
C ALA A 127 -13.73 -5.53 -7.14
N TRP A 128 -15.04 -5.68 -7.15
CA TRP A 128 -15.80 -6.04 -8.35
C TRP A 128 -15.69 -4.97 -9.45
N THR A 129 -15.85 -3.70 -9.12
CA THR A 129 -15.76 -2.61 -10.11
C THR A 129 -14.35 -2.41 -10.66
N ARG A 130 -13.33 -2.92 -9.97
CA ARG A 130 -11.95 -2.94 -10.46
C ARG A 130 -11.70 -4.06 -11.46
N GLY A 131 -12.41 -5.18 -11.32
CA GLY A 131 -12.30 -6.34 -12.20
C GLY A 131 -13.11 -6.23 -13.50
N LEU A 132 -13.99 -5.26 -13.58
CA LEU A 132 -14.79 -4.95 -14.78
C LEU A 132 -14.09 -3.93 -15.66
#